data_9aafb15597e92f02196217f4fe69d53b
#
_entry.id   9aafb15597e92f02196217f4fe69d53b
#
_cell.length_a   1.000
_cell.length_b   1.000
_cell.length_c   1.000
_cell.angle_alpha   90.00
_cell.angle_beta   90.00
_cell.angle_gamma   90.00
#
_symmetry.space_group_name_H-M   'P 1'
#
loop_
_entity.id
_entity.type
_entity.pdbx_description
1 polymer ?
#
loop_
_entity_poly.entity_id
_entity_poly.type
_entity_poly.pdbx_seq_one_letter_code
_entity_poly.pdbx_strand_id
1 'polypeptide(L)'
;VYKGVLYLLAATFTFSLVNLGVKLLNEPNFLIPNPHSYPVHELVFFRSIISLSICIVVVTRKKIPFFGNNKVWLISRGLFGSTGLFLFFMTLQHLPLAIATTVQYLSPVFTVVVAIYLLKENVKWLQWLFFALSMSGIFVLGFESSENDAVNFWWILVGVISAFFSGVAYNAIMKCKNTESPITVVMYFPLVAVPITGIWCLTGEFVIPVGIEWIIILLMGILTQIAQVCMTRAFISDSASVVAPLKYVGAIYASLFGYFIFDEMLTTFAVSGIILIVSGVVLNTWYKKIYLRS
;
A
#
# COMPACT_ATOMS: atom_id res chain seq x y z
N VAL A 1 21.57 -1.31 3.19
CA VAL A 1 20.81 -1.01 1.96
C VAL A 1 19.96 -2.20 1.51
N TYR A 2 20.45 -3.43 1.60
CA TYR A 2 19.66 -4.57 1.09
C TYR A 2 18.51 -5.00 1.97
N LYS A 3 18.57 -4.79 3.31
CA LYS A 3 17.50 -5.25 4.21
C LYS A 3 16.19 -4.50 3.98
N GLY A 4 16.23 -3.17 3.84
CA GLY A 4 15.04 -2.38 3.56
C GLY A 4 14.43 -2.68 2.19
N VAL A 5 15.28 -2.85 1.17
CA VAL A 5 14.86 -3.25 -0.19
C VAL A 5 14.15 -4.60 -0.18
N LEU A 6 14.76 -5.62 0.44
CA LEU A 6 14.17 -6.97 0.52
C LEU A 6 12.84 -6.97 1.29
N TYR A 7 12.79 -6.25 2.42
CA TYR A 7 11.54 -6.13 3.17
C TYR A 7 10.44 -5.44 2.36
N LEU A 8 10.76 -4.40 1.55
CA LEU A 8 9.73 -3.76 0.76
C LEU A 8 9.30 -4.60 -0.44
N LEU A 9 10.20 -5.28 -1.11
CA LEU A 9 9.83 -6.22 -2.18
C LEU A 9 8.92 -7.33 -1.65
N ALA A 10 9.22 -7.89 -0.47
CA ALA A 10 8.33 -8.83 0.19
C ALA A 10 6.97 -8.20 0.56
N ALA A 11 6.97 -6.96 1.04
CA ALA A 11 5.74 -6.24 1.36
C ALA A 11 4.88 -5.99 0.12
N THR A 12 5.48 -5.52 -0.98
CA THR A 12 4.75 -5.25 -2.24
C THR A 12 4.18 -6.53 -2.84
N PHE A 13 4.94 -7.63 -2.85
CA PHE A 13 4.45 -8.92 -3.27
C PHE A 13 3.26 -9.38 -2.42
N THR A 14 3.39 -9.31 -1.09
CA THR A 14 2.33 -9.73 -0.17
C THR A 14 1.08 -8.84 -0.29
N PHE A 15 1.26 -7.52 -0.47
CA PHE A 15 0.12 -6.63 -0.75
C PHE A 15 -0.55 -6.94 -2.10
N SER A 16 0.21 -7.35 -3.11
CA SER A 16 -0.38 -7.75 -4.39
C SER A 16 -1.23 -9.02 -4.25
N LEU A 17 -0.82 -9.96 -3.38
CA LEU A 17 -1.67 -11.11 -3.03
C LEU A 17 -2.94 -10.69 -2.26
N VAL A 18 -2.87 -9.68 -1.40
CA VAL A 18 -4.08 -9.11 -0.75
C VAL A 18 -5.00 -8.50 -1.79
N ASN A 19 -4.47 -7.72 -2.74
CA ASN A 19 -5.26 -7.13 -3.82
C ASN A 19 -5.88 -8.20 -4.72
N LEU A 20 -5.15 -9.27 -5.00
CA LEU A 20 -5.69 -10.46 -5.69
C LEU A 20 -6.89 -11.04 -4.92
N GLY A 21 -6.77 -11.20 -3.59
CA GLY A 21 -7.89 -11.66 -2.76
C GLY A 21 -9.12 -10.75 -2.83
N VAL A 22 -8.91 -9.42 -2.84
CA VAL A 22 -10.00 -8.45 -3.06
C VAL A 22 -10.68 -8.68 -4.42
N LYS A 23 -9.90 -8.87 -5.48
CA LYS A 23 -10.42 -9.10 -6.83
C LYS A 23 -11.19 -10.42 -6.91
N LEU A 24 -10.66 -11.49 -6.32
CA LEU A 24 -11.33 -12.79 -6.27
C LEU A 24 -12.70 -12.76 -5.54
N LEU A 25 -12.85 -11.87 -4.55
CA LEU A 25 -14.12 -11.71 -3.81
C LEU A 25 -15.15 -10.82 -4.53
N ASN A 26 -14.73 -10.02 -5.52
CA ASN A 26 -15.62 -9.05 -6.18
C ASN A 26 -15.87 -9.34 -7.65
N GLU A 27 -15.03 -10.14 -8.32
CA GLU A 27 -15.18 -10.49 -9.73
C GLU A 27 -15.40 -11.98 -9.92
N PRO A 28 -16.25 -12.40 -10.88
CA PRO A 28 -16.44 -13.81 -11.23
C PRO A 28 -15.10 -14.47 -11.58
N ASN A 29 -14.85 -15.63 -10.99
CA ASN A 29 -13.60 -16.38 -11.22
C ASN A 29 -13.81 -17.88 -11.01
N PHE A 30 -12.78 -18.69 -11.25
CA PHE A 30 -12.85 -20.15 -11.14
C PHE A 30 -13.12 -20.67 -9.73
N LEU A 31 -12.82 -19.90 -8.66
CA LEU A 31 -13.10 -20.27 -7.27
C LEU A 31 -14.48 -19.82 -6.83
N ILE A 32 -14.93 -18.65 -7.27
CA ILE A 32 -16.21 -18.03 -6.92
C ILE A 32 -16.87 -17.56 -8.22
N PRO A 33 -17.72 -18.40 -8.86
CA PRO A 33 -18.39 -18.03 -10.10
C PRO A 33 -19.37 -16.87 -9.94
N ASN A 34 -19.99 -16.74 -8.76
CA ASN A 34 -20.95 -15.69 -8.42
C ASN A 34 -20.54 -15.00 -7.12
N PRO A 35 -19.61 -14.04 -7.16
CA PRO A 35 -19.15 -13.33 -5.97
C PRO A 35 -20.23 -12.38 -5.43
N HIS A 36 -20.23 -12.17 -4.11
CA HIS A 36 -21.19 -11.32 -3.42
C HIS A 36 -20.84 -9.83 -3.47
N SER A 37 -19.86 -9.38 -4.22
CA SER A 37 -19.45 -7.95 -4.30
C SER A 37 -19.42 -7.26 -2.92
N TYR A 38 -18.32 -7.43 -2.21
CA TYR A 38 -18.15 -6.90 -0.86
C TYR A 38 -17.94 -5.39 -0.85
N PRO A 39 -18.67 -4.63 -0.01
CA PRO A 39 -18.36 -3.23 0.24
C PRO A 39 -16.94 -3.05 0.77
N VAL A 40 -16.27 -2.00 0.31
CA VAL A 40 -14.86 -1.76 0.65
C VAL A 40 -14.62 -1.63 2.14
N HIS A 41 -15.51 -0.94 2.87
CA HIS A 41 -15.38 -0.75 4.32
C HIS A 41 -15.38 -2.08 5.08
N GLU A 42 -16.10 -3.07 4.59
CA GLU A 42 -16.20 -4.40 5.17
C GLU A 42 -14.89 -5.19 4.97
N LEU A 43 -14.33 -5.19 3.76
CA LEU A 43 -13.03 -5.82 3.51
C LEU A 43 -11.91 -5.18 4.34
N VAL A 44 -11.96 -3.84 4.52
CA VAL A 44 -11.01 -3.14 5.41
C VAL A 44 -11.23 -3.54 6.86
N PHE A 45 -12.48 -3.68 7.30
CA PHE A 45 -12.80 -4.10 8.66
C PHE A 45 -12.24 -5.50 8.95
N PHE A 46 -12.58 -6.50 8.12
CA PHE A 46 -12.11 -7.87 8.33
C PHE A 46 -10.58 -7.98 8.34
N ARG A 47 -9.91 -7.41 7.35
CA ARG A 47 -8.45 -7.45 7.32
C ARG A 47 -7.80 -6.71 8.50
N SER A 48 -8.42 -5.63 8.97
CA SER A 48 -7.89 -4.83 10.08
C SER A 48 -8.13 -5.51 11.42
N ILE A 49 -9.28 -6.14 11.65
CA ILE A 49 -9.54 -6.86 12.90
C ILE A 49 -8.62 -8.08 13.03
N ILE A 50 -8.38 -8.82 11.95
CA ILE A 50 -7.43 -9.94 11.93
C ILE A 50 -6.01 -9.44 12.22
N SER A 51 -5.58 -8.37 11.54
CA SER A 51 -4.27 -7.75 11.77
C SER A 51 -4.10 -7.26 13.21
N LEU A 52 -5.14 -6.61 13.77
CA LEU A 52 -5.14 -6.14 15.16
C LEU A 52 -5.02 -7.29 16.14
N SER A 53 -5.79 -8.36 15.94
CA SER A 53 -5.76 -9.56 16.78
C SER A 53 -4.38 -10.20 16.80
N ILE A 54 -3.72 -10.33 15.63
CA ILE A 54 -2.35 -10.84 15.55
C ILE A 54 -1.37 -9.90 16.27
N CYS A 55 -1.51 -8.57 16.09
CA CYS A 55 -0.67 -7.60 16.80
C CYS A 55 -0.80 -7.74 18.32
N ILE A 56 -2.03 -7.82 18.85
CA ILE A 56 -2.29 -7.97 20.28
C ILE A 56 -1.63 -9.25 20.81
N VAL A 57 -1.82 -10.39 20.13
CA VAL A 57 -1.19 -11.66 20.52
C VAL A 57 0.35 -11.57 20.52
N VAL A 58 0.95 -10.94 19.51
CA VAL A 58 2.42 -10.81 19.44
C VAL A 58 2.94 -9.85 20.52
N VAL A 59 2.29 -8.71 20.72
CA VAL A 59 2.68 -7.71 21.73
C VAL A 59 2.61 -8.31 23.14
N THR A 60 1.52 -9.03 23.47
CA THR A 60 1.34 -9.67 24.78
C THR A 60 2.35 -10.78 25.01
N ARG A 61 2.57 -11.69 24.01
CA ARG A 61 3.52 -12.80 24.14
C ARG A 61 4.97 -12.33 24.25
N LYS A 62 5.35 -11.28 23.52
CA LYS A 62 6.71 -10.71 23.55
C LYS A 62 6.91 -9.67 24.65
N LYS A 63 5.90 -9.38 25.48
CA LYS A 63 5.93 -8.37 26.54
C LYS A 63 6.41 -6.98 26.02
N ILE A 64 6.00 -6.61 24.81
CA ILE A 64 6.31 -5.32 24.22
C ILE A 64 5.35 -4.27 24.81
N PRO A 65 5.79 -3.02 25.09
CA PRO A 65 4.90 -1.96 25.54
C PRO A 65 3.75 -1.73 24.53
N PHE A 66 2.49 -1.89 24.99
CA PHE A 66 1.32 -1.83 24.13
C PHE A 66 1.18 -0.47 23.43
N PHE A 67 1.32 0.62 24.20
CA PHE A 67 1.14 1.98 23.68
C PHE A 67 2.44 2.65 23.18
N GLY A 68 3.60 1.97 23.29
CA GLY A 68 4.88 2.54 22.90
C GLY A 68 5.25 3.82 23.69
N ASN A 69 6.38 4.43 23.32
CA ASN A 69 6.89 5.63 23.97
C ASN A 69 6.60 6.90 23.16
N ASN A 70 6.72 6.82 21.84
CA ASN A 70 6.55 7.97 20.93
C ASN A 70 5.12 8.11 20.42
N LYS A 71 4.19 8.43 21.34
CA LYS A 71 2.74 8.46 21.09
C LYS A 71 2.35 9.37 19.92
N VAL A 72 3.02 10.52 19.76
CA VAL A 72 2.70 11.49 18.70
C VAL A 72 2.84 10.84 17.31
N TRP A 73 3.97 10.20 17.05
CA TRP A 73 4.22 9.58 15.74
C TRP A 73 3.45 8.27 15.53
N LEU A 74 3.18 7.53 16.61
CA LEU A 74 2.34 6.34 16.57
C LEU A 74 0.89 6.70 16.24
N ILE A 75 0.32 7.71 16.92
CA ILE A 75 -1.04 8.20 16.63
C ILE A 75 -1.08 8.80 15.22
N SER A 76 -0.08 9.59 14.82
CA SER A 76 0.03 10.12 13.46
C SER A 76 0.04 9.00 12.42
N ARG A 77 0.78 7.90 12.66
CA ARG A 77 0.77 6.71 11.79
C ARG A 77 -0.61 6.10 11.67
N GLY A 78 -1.33 5.96 12.78
CA GLY A 78 -2.69 5.43 12.82
C GLY A 78 -3.67 6.34 12.06
N LEU A 79 -3.73 7.62 12.42
CA LEU A 79 -4.68 8.57 11.85
C LEU A 79 -4.42 8.82 10.36
N PHE A 80 -3.22 9.25 9.98
CA PHE A 80 -2.92 9.53 8.57
C PHE A 80 -2.96 8.28 7.70
N GLY A 81 -2.53 7.13 8.24
CA GLY A 81 -2.61 5.86 7.52
C GLY A 81 -4.04 5.42 7.27
N SER A 82 -4.91 5.49 8.28
CA SER A 82 -6.33 5.12 8.16
C SER A 82 -7.09 6.10 7.27
N THR A 83 -6.87 7.42 7.44
CA THR A 83 -7.47 8.44 6.60
C THR A 83 -7.03 8.30 5.14
N GLY A 84 -5.73 8.10 4.89
CA GLY A 84 -5.23 7.86 3.54
C GLY A 84 -5.86 6.62 2.90
N LEU A 85 -5.98 5.51 3.64
CA LEU A 85 -6.65 4.31 3.14
C LEU A 85 -8.13 4.55 2.85
N PHE A 86 -8.84 5.21 3.76
CA PHE A 86 -10.25 5.53 3.62
C PHE A 86 -10.53 6.36 2.36
N LEU A 87 -9.78 7.45 2.17
CA LEU A 87 -9.89 8.29 0.99
C LEU A 87 -9.53 7.53 -0.30
N PHE A 88 -8.54 6.63 -0.26
CA PHE A 88 -8.20 5.76 -1.39
C PHE A 88 -9.38 4.87 -1.79
N PHE A 89 -10.06 4.30 -0.83
CA PHE A 89 -11.20 3.45 -1.12
C PHE A 89 -12.42 4.24 -1.62
N MET A 90 -12.60 5.48 -1.16
CA MET A 90 -13.59 6.37 -1.77
C MET A 90 -13.27 6.65 -3.24
N THR A 91 -11.99 6.84 -3.59
CA THR A 91 -11.62 7.00 -5.01
C THR A 91 -11.88 5.73 -5.82
N LEU A 92 -11.63 4.54 -5.25
CA LEU A 92 -11.92 3.27 -5.93
C LEU A 92 -13.41 3.04 -6.24
N GLN A 93 -14.31 3.60 -5.43
CA GLN A 93 -15.75 3.51 -5.69
C GLN A 93 -16.24 4.44 -6.80
N HIS A 94 -15.49 5.50 -7.13
CA HIS A 94 -15.95 6.57 -8.04
C HIS A 94 -15.05 6.74 -9.27
N LEU A 95 -13.90 6.11 -9.31
CA LEU A 95 -12.97 6.14 -10.44
C LEU A 95 -12.67 4.72 -10.94
N PRO A 96 -12.40 4.55 -12.22
CA PRO A 96 -11.85 3.30 -12.75
C PRO A 96 -10.62 2.86 -11.95
N LEU A 97 -10.50 1.55 -11.69
CA LEU A 97 -9.44 0.98 -10.85
C LEU A 97 -8.04 1.44 -11.26
N ALA A 98 -7.78 1.49 -12.56
CA ALA A 98 -6.50 1.93 -13.11
C ALA A 98 -6.17 3.39 -12.76
N ILE A 99 -7.16 4.30 -12.85
CA ILE A 99 -6.96 5.72 -12.53
C ILE A 99 -6.75 5.90 -11.03
N ALA A 100 -7.60 5.28 -10.20
CA ALA A 100 -7.50 5.35 -8.73
C ALA A 100 -6.15 4.82 -8.23
N THR A 101 -5.69 3.67 -8.75
CA THR A 101 -4.38 3.10 -8.38
C THR A 101 -3.22 3.95 -8.89
N THR A 102 -3.29 4.49 -10.12
CA THR A 102 -2.27 5.39 -10.68
C THR A 102 -2.11 6.64 -9.80
N VAL A 103 -3.21 7.26 -9.39
CA VAL A 103 -3.17 8.41 -8.48
C VAL A 103 -2.57 8.03 -7.12
N GLN A 104 -2.89 6.85 -6.58
CA GLN A 104 -2.32 6.37 -5.33
C GLN A 104 -0.80 6.12 -5.41
N TYR A 105 -0.26 5.85 -6.59
CA TYR A 105 1.19 5.76 -6.81
C TYR A 105 1.93 7.11 -6.73
N LEU A 106 1.23 8.24 -6.51
CA LEU A 106 1.85 9.49 -6.06
C LEU A 106 2.38 9.39 -4.61
N SER A 107 1.89 8.44 -3.81
CA SER A 107 2.30 8.31 -2.41
C SER A 107 3.81 8.13 -2.17
N PRO A 108 4.60 7.42 -3.00
CA PRO A 108 6.06 7.42 -2.91
C PRO A 108 6.69 8.80 -3.11
N VAL A 109 6.18 9.60 -4.04
CA VAL A 109 6.67 10.97 -4.27
C VAL A 109 6.44 11.82 -3.03
N PHE A 110 5.19 11.83 -2.51
CA PHE A 110 4.87 12.55 -1.28
C PHE A 110 5.69 12.04 -0.07
N THR A 111 5.96 10.73 0.00
CA THR A 111 6.81 10.17 1.05
C THR A 111 8.19 10.81 1.03
N VAL A 112 8.80 10.95 -0.15
CA VAL A 112 10.14 11.56 -0.30
C VAL A 112 10.09 13.05 -0.05
N VAL A 113 9.10 13.76 -0.58
CA VAL A 113 8.91 15.20 -0.34
C VAL A 113 8.78 15.49 1.17
N VAL A 114 7.90 14.76 1.86
CA VAL A 114 7.73 14.92 3.32
C VAL A 114 9.00 14.54 4.08
N ALA A 115 9.77 13.53 3.63
CA ALA A 115 11.03 13.13 4.26
C ALA A 115 12.13 14.20 4.17
N ILE A 116 12.17 14.97 3.08
CA ILE A 116 13.10 16.11 2.95
C ILE A 116 12.86 17.11 4.08
N TYR A 117 11.62 17.48 4.34
CA TYR A 117 11.27 18.47 5.38
C TYR A 117 11.32 17.88 6.79
N LEU A 118 10.74 16.70 6.98
CA LEU A 118 10.52 16.11 8.30
C LEU A 118 11.74 15.36 8.84
N LEU A 119 12.46 14.64 7.96
CA LEU A 119 13.61 13.82 8.30
C LEU A 119 14.93 14.45 7.88
N LYS A 120 14.88 15.60 7.17
CA LYS A 120 16.04 16.29 6.58
C LYS A 120 16.84 15.35 5.66
N GLU A 121 16.14 14.49 4.89
CA GLU A 121 16.80 13.64 3.92
C GLU A 121 17.38 14.49 2.76
N ASN A 122 18.62 14.21 2.41
CA ASN A 122 19.27 14.84 1.27
C ASN A 122 19.05 14.00 0.02
N VAL A 123 18.14 14.43 -0.84
CA VAL A 123 17.76 13.73 -2.08
C VAL A 123 18.45 14.45 -3.25
N LYS A 124 19.29 13.71 -3.99
CA LYS A 124 20.00 14.25 -5.14
C LYS A 124 19.07 14.37 -6.34
N TRP A 125 19.32 15.35 -7.22
CA TRP A 125 18.48 15.63 -8.38
C TRP A 125 18.32 14.41 -9.31
N LEU A 126 19.36 13.59 -9.44
CA LEU A 126 19.35 12.38 -10.25
C LEU A 126 18.35 11.32 -9.75
N GLN A 127 18.11 11.27 -8.42
CA GLN A 127 17.09 10.40 -7.85
C GLN A 127 15.68 10.83 -8.28
N TRP A 128 15.44 12.13 -8.46
CA TRP A 128 14.18 12.65 -8.99
C TRP A 128 13.93 12.21 -10.44
N LEU A 129 14.99 12.12 -11.27
CA LEU A 129 14.87 11.56 -12.61
C LEU A 129 14.49 10.08 -12.58
N PHE A 130 15.10 9.29 -11.70
CA PHE A 130 14.74 7.88 -11.56
C PHE A 130 13.32 7.68 -11.01
N PHE A 131 12.86 8.58 -10.14
CA PHE A 131 11.46 8.63 -9.73
C PHE A 131 10.53 8.94 -10.91
N ALA A 132 10.83 9.97 -11.67
CA ALA A 132 10.05 10.36 -12.84
C ALA A 132 9.99 9.22 -13.87
N LEU A 133 11.11 8.51 -14.08
CA LEU A 133 11.20 7.35 -14.97
C LEU A 133 10.28 6.20 -14.50
N SER A 134 10.33 5.85 -13.20
CA SER A 134 9.42 4.82 -12.66
C SER A 134 7.96 5.25 -12.73
N MET A 135 7.69 6.53 -12.49
CA MET A 135 6.35 7.07 -12.50
C MET A 135 5.76 7.15 -13.92
N SER A 136 6.59 7.48 -14.92
CA SER A 136 6.14 7.42 -16.33
C SER A 136 5.69 6.00 -16.72
N GLY A 137 6.37 4.97 -16.22
CA GLY A 137 5.93 3.58 -16.40
C GLY A 137 4.57 3.29 -15.79
N ILE A 138 4.26 3.84 -14.61
CA ILE A 138 2.92 3.73 -13.99
C ILE A 138 1.86 4.43 -14.83
N PHE A 139 2.16 5.63 -15.37
CA PHE A 139 1.24 6.33 -16.27
C PHE A 139 0.97 5.53 -17.55
N VAL A 140 1.99 4.91 -18.13
CA VAL A 140 1.85 4.06 -19.33
C VAL A 140 0.95 2.85 -19.02
N LEU A 141 1.12 2.19 -17.88
CA LEU A 141 0.24 1.10 -17.43
C LEU A 141 -1.22 1.55 -17.20
N GLY A 142 -1.41 2.76 -16.65
CA GLY A 142 -2.73 3.31 -16.35
C GLY A 142 -3.47 3.85 -17.57
N PHE A 143 -2.75 4.27 -18.61
CA PHE A 143 -3.32 4.94 -19.77
C PHE A 143 -4.23 4.03 -20.59
N GLU A 144 -3.87 2.76 -20.71
CA GLU A 144 -4.60 1.76 -21.47
C GLU A 144 -5.99 1.45 -20.91
N SER A 145 -6.16 1.59 -19.60
CA SER A 145 -7.41 1.25 -18.91
C SER A 145 -8.45 2.38 -18.91
N SER A 146 -8.15 3.54 -19.54
CA SER A 146 -8.96 4.77 -19.35
C SER A 146 -9.77 5.20 -20.58
N GLU A 147 -9.85 4.40 -21.63
CA GLU A 147 -10.38 4.89 -22.93
C GLU A 147 -11.87 5.28 -22.98
N ASN A 148 -12.72 5.01 -21.98
CA ASN A 148 -14.16 5.21 -22.15
C ASN A 148 -14.96 5.84 -20.98
N ASP A 149 -14.37 6.29 -19.87
CA ASP A 149 -15.15 6.78 -18.74
C ASP A 149 -14.95 8.27 -18.44
N ALA A 150 -16.06 8.99 -18.24
CA ALA A 150 -16.05 10.39 -17.80
C ALA A 150 -15.47 10.50 -16.38
N VAL A 151 -14.20 10.88 -16.29
CA VAL A 151 -13.48 10.97 -15.02
C VAL A 151 -13.82 12.26 -14.29
N ASN A 152 -14.40 12.15 -13.09
CA ASN A 152 -14.71 13.32 -12.27
C ASN A 152 -13.45 13.82 -11.54
N PHE A 153 -13.02 15.03 -11.83
CA PHE A 153 -11.82 15.68 -11.28
C PHE A 153 -11.79 15.72 -9.74
N TRP A 154 -12.93 15.84 -9.08
CA TRP A 154 -13.01 15.86 -7.62
C TRP A 154 -12.49 14.56 -6.99
N TRP A 155 -12.78 13.41 -7.59
CA TRP A 155 -12.30 12.14 -7.08
C TRP A 155 -10.82 11.92 -7.32
N ILE A 156 -10.25 12.49 -8.40
CA ILE A 156 -8.79 12.54 -8.59
C ILE A 156 -8.15 13.34 -7.45
N LEU A 157 -8.72 14.52 -7.10
CA LEU A 157 -8.20 15.34 -6.02
C LEU A 157 -8.25 14.59 -4.67
N VAL A 158 -9.34 13.89 -4.36
CA VAL A 158 -9.46 13.03 -3.17
C VAL A 158 -8.37 11.95 -3.17
N GLY A 159 -8.08 11.35 -4.32
CA GLY A 159 -6.99 10.38 -4.47
C GLY A 159 -5.60 10.97 -4.22
N VAL A 160 -5.34 12.19 -4.72
CA VAL A 160 -4.09 12.91 -4.46
C VAL A 160 -3.92 13.20 -2.97
N ILE A 161 -4.99 13.65 -2.29
CA ILE A 161 -5.00 13.86 -0.84
C ILE A 161 -4.75 12.56 -0.08
N SER A 162 -5.36 11.46 -0.52
CA SER A 162 -5.09 10.11 0.01
C SER A 162 -3.62 9.73 -0.09
N ALA A 163 -3.02 9.95 -1.27
CA ALA A 163 -1.60 9.67 -1.50
C ALA A 163 -0.69 10.52 -0.61
N PHE A 164 -1.05 11.80 -0.38
CA PHE A 164 -0.36 12.68 0.56
C PHE A 164 -0.41 12.16 2.00
N PHE A 165 -1.60 11.82 2.51
CA PHE A 165 -1.74 11.25 3.87
C PHE A 165 -0.97 9.93 4.02
N SER A 166 -0.96 9.09 3.00
CA SER A 166 -0.13 7.89 2.97
C SER A 166 1.36 8.22 3.09
N GLY A 167 1.83 9.25 2.38
CA GLY A 167 3.21 9.74 2.46
C GLY A 167 3.58 10.22 3.87
N VAL A 168 2.71 10.97 4.53
CA VAL A 168 2.89 11.41 5.93
C VAL A 168 2.93 10.20 6.87
N ALA A 169 2.04 9.23 6.70
CA ALA A 169 2.00 8.02 7.51
C ALA A 169 3.29 7.20 7.43
N TYR A 170 3.92 7.10 6.26
CA TYR A 170 5.21 6.41 6.08
C TYR A 170 6.37 7.17 6.75
N ASN A 171 6.34 8.50 6.74
CA ASN A 171 7.30 9.32 7.47
C ASN A 171 7.14 9.17 9.00
N ALA A 172 5.92 9.02 9.49
CA ALA A 172 5.67 8.70 10.90
C ALA A 172 6.31 7.35 11.31
N ILE A 173 6.27 6.33 10.43
CA ILE A 173 7.00 5.06 10.65
C ILE A 173 8.50 5.31 10.82
N MET A 174 9.10 6.12 9.93
CA MET A 174 10.53 6.42 9.99
C MET A 174 10.93 7.20 11.24
N LYS A 175 10.07 8.08 11.75
CA LYS A 175 10.27 8.79 13.03
C LYS A 175 10.23 7.84 14.24
N CYS A 176 9.59 6.70 14.14
CA CYS A 176 9.55 5.66 15.17
C CYS A 176 10.77 4.72 15.15
N LYS A 177 11.70 4.87 14.20
CA LYS A 177 12.81 3.95 13.93
C LYS A 177 13.61 3.51 15.16
N ASN A 178 13.96 4.44 16.06
CA ASN A 178 14.85 4.17 17.18
C ASN A 178 14.10 4.07 18.53
N THR A 179 12.79 4.28 18.53
CA THR A 179 12.00 4.37 19.76
C THR A 179 11.01 3.26 19.92
N GLU A 180 10.56 2.66 18.80
CA GLU A 180 9.43 1.75 18.81
C GLU A 180 9.72 0.40 18.16
N SER A 181 9.02 -0.63 18.64
CA SER A 181 9.00 -1.91 17.97
C SER A 181 8.19 -1.84 16.66
N PRO A 182 8.64 -2.46 15.56
CA PRO A 182 7.88 -2.48 14.32
C PRO A 182 6.44 -2.96 14.49
N ILE A 183 6.19 -3.91 15.40
CA ILE A 183 4.84 -4.43 15.64
C ILE A 183 3.93 -3.41 16.33
N THR A 184 4.47 -2.60 17.25
CA THR A 184 3.74 -1.49 17.89
C THR A 184 3.35 -0.44 16.86
N VAL A 185 4.27 -0.09 15.94
CA VAL A 185 3.99 0.87 14.85
C VAL A 185 2.89 0.36 13.92
N VAL A 186 2.92 -0.94 13.56
CA VAL A 186 1.89 -1.57 12.73
C VAL A 186 0.53 -1.56 13.41
N MET A 187 0.49 -1.85 14.72
CA MET A 187 -0.75 -1.98 15.50
C MET A 187 -1.60 -0.71 15.50
N TYR A 188 -0.98 0.49 15.48
CA TYR A 188 -1.73 1.74 15.50
C TYR A 188 -2.60 1.98 14.27
N PHE A 189 -2.25 1.38 13.13
CA PHE A 189 -3.09 1.46 11.94
C PHE A 189 -4.43 0.73 12.12
N PRO A 190 -4.48 -0.58 12.40
CA PRO A 190 -5.75 -1.27 12.62
C PRO A 190 -6.46 -0.80 13.90
N LEU A 191 -5.74 -0.29 14.91
CA LEU A 191 -6.34 0.28 16.12
C LEU A 191 -7.26 1.47 15.80
N VAL A 192 -6.93 2.27 14.79
CA VAL A 192 -7.77 3.37 14.30
C VAL A 192 -8.76 2.90 13.25
N ALA A 193 -8.36 2.02 12.34
CA ALA A 193 -9.20 1.57 11.25
C ALA A 193 -10.40 0.74 11.71
N VAL A 194 -10.22 -0.18 12.69
CA VAL A 194 -11.28 -1.08 13.16
C VAL A 194 -12.50 -0.33 13.73
N PRO A 195 -12.39 0.65 14.64
CA PRO A 195 -13.57 1.35 15.14
C PRO A 195 -14.28 2.16 14.05
N ILE A 196 -13.54 2.81 13.14
CA ILE A 196 -14.11 3.60 12.06
C ILE A 196 -14.91 2.72 11.09
N THR A 197 -14.27 1.66 10.58
CA THR A 197 -14.91 0.74 9.63
C THR A 197 -15.96 -0.14 10.30
N GLY A 198 -15.79 -0.48 11.59
CA GLY A 198 -16.77 -1.21 12.37
C GLY A 198 -18.09 -0.44 12.54
N ILE A 199 -18.03 0.86 12.86
CA ILE A 199 -19.21 1.71 12.89
C ILE A 199 -19.89 1.74 11.51
N TRP A 200 -19.11 1.82 10.45
CA TRP A 200 -19.65 1.83 9.09
C TRP A 200 -20.31 0.48 8.71
N CYS A 201 -19.74 -0.65 9.12
CA CYS A 201 -20.38 -1.96 8.95
C CYS A 201 -21.70 -2.10 9.74
N LEU A 202 -21.87 -1.36 10.85
CA LEU A 202 -23.12 -1.37 11.62
C LEU A 202 -24.21 -0.46 11.04
N THR A 203 -23.84 0.57 10.28
CA THR A 203 -24.77 1.58 9.74
C THR A 203 -25.00 1.46 8.25
N GLY A 204 -24.15 0.76 7.53
CA GLY A 204 -24.17 0.60 6.07
C GLY A 204 -24.54 -0.82 5.64
N GLU A 205 -24.28 -1.09 4.37
CA GLU A 205 -24.44 -2.44 3.82
C GLU A 205 -23.39 -3.39 4.42
N PHE A 206 -23.83 -4.59 4.76
CA PHE A 206 -22.98 -5.65 5.29
C PHE A 206 -23.34 -6.99 4.65
N VAL A 207 -22.37 -7.63 4.03
CA VAL A 207 -22.52 -8.91 3.32
C VAL A 207 -21.88 -10.02 4.16
N ILE A 208 -22.65 -11.02 4.55
CA ILE A 208 -22.12 -12.14 5.34
C ILE A 208 -21.35 -13.09 4.43
N PRO A 209 -20.03 -13.30 4.64
CA PRO A 209 -19.23 -14.21 3.84
C PRO A 209 -19.73 -15.67 3.91
N VAL A 210 -19.66 -16.39 2.78
CA VAL A 210 -20.14 -17.77 2.70
C VAL A 210 -19.03 -18.71 2.22
N GLY A 211 -18.94 -19.87 2.84
CA GLY A 211 -18.07 -20.96 2.40
C GLY A 211 -16.58 -20.57 2.28
N ILE A 212 -16.02 -20.63 1.06
CA ILE A 212 -14.61 -20.37 0.76
C ILE A 212 -14.19 -18.90 0.97
N GLU A 213 -15.16 -17.97 0.93
CA GLU A 213 -14.91 -16.52 1.09
C GLU A 213 -14.27 -16.23 2.45
N TRP A 214 -14.68 -16.93 3.51
CA TRP A 214 -14.05 -16.84 4.84
C TRP A 214 -12.56 -17.19 4.83
N ILE A 215 -12.16 -18.18 4.03
CA ILE A 215 -10.75 -18.59 3.91
C ILE A 215 -9.97 -17.49 3.21
N ILE A 216 -10.52 -16.91 2.15
CA ILE A 216 -9.87 -15.80 1.41
C ILE A 216 -9.73 -14.58 2.32
N ILE A 217 -10.77 -14.19 3.06
CA ILE A 217 -10.75 -13.07 4.01
C ILE A 217 -9.71 -13.31 5.12
N LEU A 218 -9.64 -14.51 5.67
CA LEU A 218 -8.64 -14.85 6.69
C LEU A 218 -7.21 -14.74 6.14
N LEU A 219 -6.97 -15.30 4.96
CA LEU A 219 -5.68 -15.20 4.27
C LEU A 219 -5.31 -13.75 3.99
N MET A 220 -6.26 -12.95 3.49
CA MET A 220 -6.04 -11.51 3.27
C MET A 220 -5.64 -10.79 4.55
N GLY A 221 -6.28 -11.09 5.68
CA GLY A 221 -5.92 -10.50 6.99
C GLY A 221 -4.50 -10.87 7.43
N ILE A 222 -4.13 -12.14 7.33
CA ILE A 222 -2.78 -12.63 7.65
C ILE A 222 -1.74 -12.02 6.71
N LEU A 223 -1.98 -12.03 5.41
CA LEU A 223 -1.09 -11.45 4.41
C LEU A 223 -0.94 -9.92 4.62
N THR A 224 -2.04 -9.23 4.95
CA THR A 224 -2.00 -7.81 5.32
C THR A 224 -1.06 -7.57 6.49
N GLN A 225 -1.11 -8.40 7.54
CA GLN A 225 -0.23 -8.27 8.70
C GLN A 225 1.24 -8.48 8.31
N ILE A 226 1.55 -9.49 7.52
CA ILE A 226 2.91 -9.76 7.01
C ILE A 226 3.41 -8.57 6.20
N ALA A 227 2.59 -8.09 5.25
CA ALA A 227 2.91 -6.94 4.40
C ALA A 227 3.19 -5.68 5.21
N GLN A 228 2.34 -5.36 6.21
CA GLN A 228 2.49 -4.20 7.08
C GLN A 228 3.77 -4.26 7.92
N VAL A 229 4.11 -5.44 8.46
CA VAL A 229 5.36 -5.64 9.22
C VAL A 229 6.57 -5.49 8.31
N CYS A 230 6.56 -6.11 7.13
CA CYS A 230 7.64 -5.99 6.15
C CYS A 230 7.81 -4.54 5.69
N MET A 231 6.74 -3.85 5.35
CA MET A 231 6.75 -2.45 4.95
C MET A 231 7.31 -1.56 6.07
N THR A 232 6.84 -1.75 7.30
CA THR A 232 7.34 -0.98 8.46
C THR A 232 8.83 -1.22 8.68
N ARG A 233 9.30 -2.46 8.61
CA ARG A 233 10.73 -2.78 8.69
C ARG A 233 11.53 -2.16 7.55
N ALA A 234 10.99 -2.10 6.34
CA ALA A 234 11.64 -1.46 5.21
C ALA A 234 11.89 0.03 5.47
N PHE A 235 10.87 0.78 5.88
CA PHE A 235 10.96 2.22 6.16
C PHE A 235 11.80 2.53 7.43
N ILE A 236 11.85 1.62 8.40
CA ILE A 236 12.74 1.74 9.55
C ILE A 236 14.21 1.47 9.16
N SER A 237 14.46 0.58 8.20
CA SER A 237 15.82 0.13 7.85
C SER A 237 16.55 1.11 6.93
N ASP A 238 15.85 1.76 6.01
CA ASP A 238 16.44 2.59 4.95
C ASP A 238 15.71 3.93 4.79
N SER A 239 16.31 4.85 3.99
CA SER A 239 15.73 6.16 3.72
C SER A 239 14.52 6.08 2.79
N ALA A 240 13.63 7.08 2.88
CA ALA A 240 12.45 7.19 2.04
C ALA A 240 12.79 7.19 0.55
N SER A 241 13.85 7.91 0.15
CA SER A 241 14.30 8.04 -1.24
C SER A 241 14.71 6.73 -1.90
N VAL A 242 14.99 5.68 -1.13
CA VAL A 242 15.30 4.34 -1.66
C VAL A 242 14.10 3.41 -1.56
N VAL A 243 13.44 3.42 -0.41
CA VAL A 243 12.37 2.45 -0.12
C VAL A 243 11.08 2.82 -0.84
N ALA A 244 10.71 4.11 -0.89
CA ALA A 244 9.42 4.50 -1.44
C ALA A 244 9.21 4.13 -2.92
N PRO A 245 10.19 4.30 -3.84
CA PRO A 245 10.01 3.92 -5.25
C PRO A 245 9.77 2.42 -5.46
N LEU A 246 10.27 1.57 -4.57
CA LEU A 246 10.08 0.12 -4.67
C LEU A 246 8.60 -0.29 -4.59
N LYS A 247 7.71 0.58 -4.10
CA LYS A 247 6.27 0.35 -4.12
C LYS A 247 5.72 0.21 -5.55
N TYR A 248 6.36 0.84 -6.53
CA TYR A 248 5.97 0.72 -7.93
C TYR A 248 6.08 -0.71 -8.48
N VAL A 249 6.95 -1.54 -7.89
CA VAL A 249 7.04 -2.97 -8.23
C VAL A 249 5.71 -3.71 -7.97
N GLY A 250 4.87 -3.18 -7.09
CA GLY A 250 3.53 -3.72 -6.85
C GLY A 250 2.63 -3.70 -8.10
N ALA A 251 2.80 -2.72 -8.98
CA ALA A 251 2.07 -2.67 -10.26
C ALA A 251 2.47 -3.83 -11.19
N ILE A 252 3.74 -4.22 -11.17
CA ILE A 252 4.24 -5.35 -11.96
C ILE A 252 3.58 -6.66 -11.48
N TYR A 253 3.53 -6.87 -10.17
CA TYR A 253 2.85 -8.05 -9.63
C TYR A 253 1.36 -8.06 -9.97
N ALA A 254 0.69 -6.90 -9.91
CA ALA A 254 -0.71 -6.78 -10.29
C ALA A 254 -0.93 -7.15 -11.76
N SER A 255 -0.10 -6.65 -12.68
CA SER A 255 -0.17 -6.99 -14.12
C SER A 255 0.09 -8.49 -14.37
N LEU A 256 1.05 -9.10 -13.66
CA LEU A 256 1.31 -10.53 -13.78
C LEU A 256 0.14 -11.37 -13.26
N PHE A 257 -0.48 -10.99 -12.16
CA PHE A 257 -1.66 -11.70 -11.66
C PHE A 257 -2.87 -11.53 -12.58
N GLY A 258 -3.05 -10.34 -13.18
CA GLY A 258 -4.05 -10.11 -14.23
C GLY A 258 -3.88 -11.09 -15.38
N TYR A 259 -2.66 -11.20 -15.89
CA TYR A 259 -2.35 -12.11 -16.99
C TYR A 259 -2.55 -13.60 -16.65
N PHE A 260 -2.00 -14.08 -15.52
CA PHE A 260 -2.02 -15.51 -15.21
C PHE A 260 -3.33 -16.02 -14.62
N ILE A 261 -4.14 -15.17 -13.98
CA ILE A 261 -5.32 -15.59 -13.20
C ILE A 261 -6.62 -15.12 -13.83
N PHE A 262 -6.60 -13.98 -14.50
CA PHE A 262 -7.80 -13.38 -15.11
C PHE A 262 -7.73 -13.34 -16.64
N ASP A 263 -6.74 -14.01 -17.26
CA ASP A 263 -6.54 -14.06 -18.71
C ASP A 263 -6.44 -12.66 -19.37
N GLU A 264 -6.03 -11.65 -18.61
CA GLU A 264 -5.81 -10.30 -19.12
C GLU A 264 -4.58 -10.27 -20.03
N MET A 265 -4.71 -9.77 -21.26
CA MET A 265 -3.58 -9.73 -22.20
C MET A 265 -2.51 -8.71 -21.74
N LEU A 266 -1.24 -9.14 -21.72
CA LEU A 266 -0.10 -8.22 -21.56
C LEU A 266 0.14 -7.51 -22.88
N THR A 267 -0.34 -6.29 -22.97
CA THR A 267 -0.19 -5.46 -24.14
C THR A 267 1.25 -4.90 -24.25
N THR A 268 1.57 -4.33 -25.41
CA THR A 268 2.85 -3.64 -25.62
C THR A 268 3.04 -2.47 -24.64
N PHE A 269 1.95 -1.78 -24.30
CA PHE A 269 1.96 -0.71 -23.29
C PHE A 269 2.30 -1.26 -21.91
N ALA A 270 1.68 -2.37 -21.50
CA ALA A 270 1.97 -3.02 -20.22
C ALA A 270 3.45 -3.43 -20.12
N VAL A 271 4.01 -4.05 -21.13
CA VAL A 271 5.42 -4.46 -21.17
C VAL A 271 6.35 -3.24 -21.10
N SER A 272 6.08 -2.18 -21.88
CA SER A 272 6.89 -0.95 -21.86
C SER A 272 6.82 -0.24 -20.50
N GLY A 273 5.64 -0.17 -19.88
CA GLY A 273 5.46 0.37 -18.54
C GLY A 273 6.25 -0.40 -17.48
N ILE A 274 6.23 -1.73 -17.52
CA ILE A 274 7.04 -2.59 -16.63
C ILE A 274 8.54 -2.30 -16.79
N ILE A 275 9.05 -2.19 -18.03
CA ILE A 275 10.47 -1.89 -18.30
C ILE A 275 10.86 -0.54 -17.69
N LEU A 276 10.03 0.49 -17.86
CA LEU A 276 10.28 1.83 -17.29
C LEU A 276 10.32 1.79 -15.75
N ILE A 277 9.37 1.08 -15.11
CA ILE A 277 9.32 0.92 -13.64
C ILE A 277 10.59 0.24 -13.13
N VAL A 278 10.95 -0.91 -13.72
CA VAL A 278 12.14 -1.69 -13.32
C VAL A 278 13.39 -0.85 -13.49
N SER A 279 13.55 -0.19 -14.63
CA SER A 279 14.72 0.66 -14.93
C SER A 279 14.88 1.76 -13.88
N GLY A 280 13.82 2.52 -13.59
CA GLY A 280 13.87 3.61 -12.61
C GLY A 280 14.17 3.12 -11.18
N VAL A 281 13.56 2.02 -10.75
CA VAL A 281 13.78 1.42 -9.42
C VAL A 281 15.20 0.90 -9.27
N VAL A 282 15.70 0.17 -10.27
CA VAL A 282 17.05 -0.42 -10.26
C VAL A 282 18.10 0.69 -10.27
N LEU A 283 17.96 1.68 -11.16
CA LEU A 283 18.89 2.82 -11.26
C LEU A 283 18.94 3.62 -9.95
N ASN A 284 17.80 3.90 -9.32
CA ASN A 284 17.75 4.63 -8.07
C ASN A 284 18.44 3.85 -6.93
N THR A 285 18.17 2.55 -6.84
CA THR A 285 18.75 1.68 -5.80
C THR A 285 20.27 1.53 -6.00
N TRP A 286 20.71 1.37 -7.25
CA TRP A 286 22.12 1.24 -7.62
C TRP A 286 22.90 2.55 -7.38
N TYR A 287 22.34 3.69 -7.80
CA TYR A 287 22.92 5.02 -7.57
C TYR A 287 23.20 5.26 -6.09
N LYS A 288 22.25 4.99 -5.21
CA LYS A 288 22.48 5.14 -3.76
C LYS A 288 23.57 4.22 -3.23
N LYS A 289 23.66 3.00 -3.76
CA LYS A 289 24.69 2.04 -3.35
C LYS A 289 26.10 2.57 -3.62
N ILE A 290 26.31 3.21 -4.77
CA ILE A 290 27.63 3.65 -5.23
C ILE A 290 27.98 5.04 -4.68
N TYR A 291 27.07 6.00 -4.81
CA TYR A 291 27.38 7.42 -4.62
C TYR A 291 26.97 8.03 -3.28
N LEU A 292 26.17 7.34 -2.46
CA LEU A 292 25.68 7.89 -1.20
C LEU A 292 26.16 7.06 0.01
N ARG A 293 27.07 6.14 -0.17
CA ARG A 293 27.77 5.38 0.88
C ARG A 293 29.10 6.02 1.34
N SER A 294 29.58 7.05 0.63
CA SER A 294 30.74 7.85 1.01
C SER A 294 30.28 9.02 1.95
#